data_a370244d4d5c6537075a49e58f7cf70d
#
_entry.id   a370244d4d5c6537075a49e58f7cf70d
#
_cell.length_a   1.000
_cell.length_b   1.000
_cell.length_c   1.000
_cell.angle_alpha   90.00
_cell.angle_beta   90.00
_cell.angle_gamma   90.00
#
_symmetry.space_group_name_H-M   'P 1'
#
loop_
_entity.id
_entity.type
_entity.pdbx_description
1 polymer ?
#
loop_
_entity_poly.entity_id
_entity_poly.type
_entity_poly.pdbx_seq_one_letter_code
_entity_poly.pdbx_strand_id
1 'polypeptide(L)'
;MVPSLVAPAVATAAAGCHGNACEGRSPKATGCGSDAQTIPGTVTHPGSGLHPQVWLRYSKQCDAVWAQGEESNGWTIRVQLDGGASYDAPTVPSGSAFTSMVGAGHRHRVGVLDADGRWSYGAWRKGGI
;
A
#
# COMPACT_ATOMS: atom_id res chain seq x y z
N MET A 1 13.23 -40.24 -18.16
CA MET A 1 13.27 -39.66 -17.85
C MET A 1 13.32 -38.92 -17.26
N VAL A 2 13.38 -38.40 -16.98
CA VAL A 2 13.42 -37.59 -16.38
C VAL A 2 13.07 -36.74 -16.07
N PRO A 3 12.89 -36.53 -15.68
CA PRO A 3 12.48 -35.60 -15.36
C PRO A 3 12.42 -34.71 -14.94
N SER A 4 12.32 -34.30 -14.69
CA SER A 4 12.23 -33.38 -14.21
C SER A 4 12.23 -32.66 -13.71
N LEU A 5 12.41 -32.53 -13.57
CA LEU A 5 12.42 -31.78 -13.04
C LEU A 5 12.45 -30.83 -12.74
N VAL A 6 12.30 -30.54 -12.74
CA VAL A 6 12.30 -29.58 -12.62
C VAL A 6 11.77 -28.84 -11.98
N ALA A 7 11.87 -28.41 -11.57
CA ALA A 7 11.42 -27.65 -10.91
C ALA A 7 11.30 -26.71 -10.82
N PRO A 8 10.86 -26.42 -10.55
CA PRO A 8 10.51 -25.42 -10.47
C PRO A 8 10.42 -24.55 -9.79
N ALA A 9 10.51 -24.40 -9.88
CA ALA A 9 10.44 -23.71 -9.46
C ALA A 9 9.98 -22.83 -9.21
N VAL A 10 10.02 -22.70 -9.19
CA VAL A 10 9.73 -21.94 -8.97
C VAL A 10 9.43 -21.13 -8.68
N ALA A 11 9.51 -21.58 -8.67
CA ALA A 11 9.25 -20.79 -8.43
C ALA A 11 8.86 -19.70 -7.96
N THR A 12 9.22 -18.87 -8.27
CA THR A 12 8.62 -17.62 -7.97
C THR A 12 7.33 -17.50 -8.71
N ALA A 13 6.27 -17.64 -8.02
CA ALA A 13 5.02 -17.25 -8.57
C ALA A 13 5.12 -15.78 -8.93
N ALA A 14 4.85 -15.43 -10.16
CA ALA A 14 4.67 -14.05 -10.54
C ALA A 14 3.55 -13.48 -9.69
N ALA A 15 3.66 -12.22 -9.30
CA ALA A 15 2.62 -11.54 -8.58
C ALA A 15 1.34 -11.50 -9.44
N GLY A 16 0.19 -11.47 -8.79
CA GLY A 16 -1.10 -11.61 -9.45
C GLY A 16 -1.55 -10.41 -10.26
N CYS A 17 -0.80 -9.30 -10.31
CA CYS A 17 -1.17 -8.11 -11.05
C CYS A 17 0.03 -7.23 -11.34
N HIS A 18 -0.16 -6.23 -12.22
CA HIS A 18 0.88 -5.24 -12.52
C HIS A 18 0.20 -3.91 -12.89
N GLY A 19 0.71 -2.80 -12.33
CA GLY A 19 0.22 -1.47 -12.64
C GLY A 19 -1.26 -1.30 -12.32
N ASN A 20 -2.02 -0.75 -13.26
CA ASN A 20 -3.44 -0.47 -13.05
C ASN A 20 -4.28 -1.71 -12.78
N ALA A 21 -3.82 -2.89 -13.20
CA ALA A 21 -4.51 -4.13 -12.90
C ALA A 21 -4.50 -4.46 -11.40
N CYS A 22 -3.62 -3.80 -10.62
CA CYS A 22 -3.56 -3.97 -9.18
C CYS A 22 -4.58 -3.12 -8.42
N GLU A 23 -5.24 -2.18 -9.09
CA GLU A 23 -6.15 -1.26 -8.41
C GLU A 23 -7.26 -2.01 -7.68
N GLY A 24 -7.42 -1.70 -6.39
CA GLY A 24 -8.42 -2.32 -5.53
C GLY A 24 -8.06 -3.71 -5.04
N ARG A 25 -6.88 -4.22 -5.37
CA ARG A 25 -6.45 -5.56 -4.97
C ARG A 25 -5.53 -5.52 -3.77
N SER A 26 -5.55 -6.58 -2.97
CA SER A 26 -4.76 -6.69 -1.75
C SER A 26 -3.29 -6.97 -2.07
N PRO A 27 -2.35 -6.22 -1.47
CA PRO A 27 -0.93 -6.52 -1.66
C PRO A 27 -0.55 -7.90 -1.12
N LYS A 28 -1.25 -8.38 -0.09
CA LYS A 28 -0.99 -9.70 0.48
C LYS A 28 -1.53 -10.79 -0.44
N ALA A 29 -2.78 -10.68 -0.87
CA ALA A 29 -3.43 -11.71 -1.67
C ALA A 29 -2.79 -11.88 -3.05
N THR A 30 -2.25 -10.80 -3.61
CA THR A 30 -1.60 -10.82 -4.94
C THR A 30 -0.14 -11.22 -4.89
N GLY A 31 0.47 -11.25 -3.71
CA GLY A 31 1.91 -11.47 -3.56
C GLY A 31 2.75 -10.21 -3.76
N CYS A 32 2.15 -9.07 -4.04
CA CYS A 32 2.89 -7.82 -4.25
C CYS A 32 3.62 -7.36 -2.99
N GLY A 33 3.13 -7.74 -1.81
CA GLY A 33 3.77 -7.39 -0.55
C GLY A 33 5.15 -8.02 -0.35
N SER A 34 5.49 -9.07 -1.11
CA SER A 34 6.74 -9.81 -0.87
C SER A 34 8.00 -9.00 -1.16
N ASP A 35 7.94 -8.03 -2.08
CA ASP A 35 9.06 -7.16 -2.38
C ASP A 35 8.82 -5.71 -1.93
N ALA A 36 7.85 -5.50 -1.05
CA ALA A 36 7.44 -4.16 -0.64
C ALA A 36 8.56 -3.37 0.03
N GLN A 37 8.64 -2.09 -0.33
CA GLN A 37 9.55 -1.12 0.28
C GLN A 37 8.78 0.12 0.66
N THR A 38 9.15 0.73 1.79
CA THR A 38 8.58 2.03 2.17
C THR A 38 9.14 3.10 1.23
N ILE A 39 8.25 3.93 0.70
CA ILE A 39 8.66 5.03 -0.14
C ILE A 39 9.19 6.16 0.75
N PRO A 40 10.45 6.59 0.60
CA PRO A 40 11.00 7.67 1.42
C PRO A 40 10.20 8.96 1.31
N GLY A 41 10.07 9.66 2.43
CA GLY A 41 9.40 10.96 2.46
C GLY A 41 7.88 10.91 2.46
N THR A 42 7.28 9.73 2.62
CA THR A 42 5.81 9.60 2.59
C THR A 42 5.18 9.44 3.97
N VAL A 43 5.96 9.44 5.05
CA VAL A 43 5.41 9.33 6.38
C VAL A 43 4.52 10.52 6.67
N THR A 44 3.30 10.22 7.09
CA THR A 44 2.27 11.22 7.37
C THR A 44 1.65 10.87 8.71
N HIS A 45 1.24 11.86 9.48
CA HIS A 45 0.58 11.68 10.77
C HIS A 45 -0.64 12.59 10.85
N PRO A 46 -1.57 12.31 11.76
CA PRO A 46 -2.73 13.19 11.95
C PRO A 46 -2.29 14.58 12.38
N GLY A 47 -3.10 15.59 12.06
CA GLY A 47 -2.84 16.95 12.50
C GLY A 47 -2.84 17.11 14.02
N SER A 48 -3.52 16.20 14.72
CA SER A 48 -3.67 16.23 16.18
C SER A 48 -2.49 15.62 16.94
N GLY A 49 -1.52 15.00 16.25
CA GLY A 49 -0.39 14.35 16.93
C GLY A 49 0.57 13.68 15.97
N LEU A 50 1.58 13.02 16.53
CA LEU A 50 2.62 12.37 15.74
C LEU A 50 2.30 10.89 15.41
N HIS A 51 1.24 10.37 15.97
CA HIS A 51 0.84 8.97 15.78
C HIS A 51 -0.66 8.87 15.54
N PRO A 52 -1.10 7.85 14.82
CA PRO A 52 -0.27 6.84 14.14
C PRO A 52 0.44 7.42 12.94
N GLN A 53 1.60 6.86 12.64
CA GLN A 53 2.29 7.17 11.39
C GLN A 53 1.73 6.29 10.27
N VAL A 54 1.60 6.89 9.10
CA VAL A 54 1.10 6.22 7.89
C VAL A 54 2.07 6.56 6.77
N TRP A 55 2.31 5.61 5.89
CA TRP A 55 3.27 5.79 4.80
C TRP A 55 2.84 4.98 3.58
N LEU A 56 3.47 5.26 2.46
CA LEU A 56 3.26 4.50 1.24
C LEU A 56 4.28 3.37 1.12
N ARG A 57 3.79 2.24 0.68
CA ARG A 57 4.61 1.08 0.32
C ARG A 57 4.54 0.90 -1.18
N TYR A 58 5.60 0.38 -1.75
CA TYR A 58 5.73 0.17 -3.18
C TYR A 58 6.25 -1.23 -3.47
N SER A 59 5.60 -1.90 -4.44
CA SER A 59 6.07 -3.15 -5.00
C SER A 59 6.62 -2.90 -6.39
N LYS A 60 7.91 -3.14 -6.58
CA LYS A 60 8.53 -2.97 -7.89
C LYS A 60 7.99 -4.00 -8.88
N GLN A 61 7.83 -5.24 -8.44
CA GLN A 61 7.33 -6.30 -9.33
C GLN A 61 5.91 -6.05 -9.82
N CYS A 62 5.09 -5.39 -8.99
CA CYS A 62 3.71 -5.09 -9.34
C CYS A 62 3.53 -3.68 -9.88
N ASP A 63 4.51 -2.80 -9.74
CA ASP A 63 4.39 -1.38 -10.04
C ASP A 63 3.13 -0.79 -9.41
N ALA A 64 2.99 -1.01 -8.12
CA ALA A 64 1.80 -0.65 -7.35
C ALA A 64 2.19 -0.10 -5.98
N VAL A 65 1.32 0.75 -5.44
CA VAL A 65 1.51 1.38 -4.15
C VAL A 65 0.27 1.19 -3.28
N TRP A 66 0.46 1.23 -1.97
CA TRP A 66 -0.63 1.21 -1.00
C TRP A 66 -0.21 1.94 0.26
N ALA A 67 -1.20 2.28 1.09
CA ALA A 67 -0.94 2.90 2.38
C ALA A 67 -0.78 1.80 3.44
N GLN A 68 0.16 2.01 4.34
CA GLN A 68 0.36 1.16 5.50
C GLN A 68 0.44 2.06 6.73
N GLY A 69 -0.14 1.60 7.84
CA GLY A 69 -0.16 2.35 9.07
C GLY A 69 0.37 1.52 10.23
N GLU A 70 1.02 2.19 11.18
CA GLU A 70 1.43 1.53 12.41
C GLU A 70 0.23 1.11 13.25
N GLU A 71 0.44 0.19 14.18
CA GLU A 71 -0.63 -0.28 15.04
C GLU A 71 -1.24 0.85 15.85
N SER A 72 -2.56 0.87 15.92
CA SER A 72 -3.34 1.89 16.59
C SER A 72 -4.82 1.51 16.60
N ASN A 73 -5.62 2.24 17.35
CA ASN A 73 -7.07 2.04 17.41
C ASN A 73 -7.81 3.29 16.94
N GLY A 74 -8.84 3.07 16.14
CA GLY A 74 -9.82 4.11 15.85
C GLY A 74 -9.43 5.08 14.74
N TRP A 75 -8.44 4.76 13.93
CA TRP A 75 -8.00 5.60 12.82
C TRP A 75 -8.33 4.91 11.50
N THR A 76 -8.37 5.69 10.43
CA THR A 76 -8.54 5.17 9.07
C THR A 76 -7.37 5.65 8.23
N ILE A 77 -6.76 4.75 7.48
CA ILE A 77 -5.69 5.08 6.55
C ILE A 77 -6.18 4.95 5.12
N ARG A 78 -5.57 5.68 4.21
CA ARG A 78 -6.05 5.77 2.82
C ARG A 78 -4.89 5.91 1.86
N VAL A 79 -5.00 5.24 0.70
CA VAL A 79 -4.30 5.63 -0.51
C VAL A 79 -5.34 6.23 -1.45
N GLN A 80 -5.06 7.41 -2.00
CA GLN A 80 -6.00 8.15 -2.83
C GLN A 80 -5.38 8.43 -4.19
N LEU A 81 -6.15 8.18 -5.24
CA LEU A 81 -5.80 8.59 -6.60
C LEU A 81 -6.31 9.99 -6.88
N ASP A 82 -5.53 10.76 -7.63
CA ASP A 82 -5.92 12.09 -8.09
C ASP A 82 -7.05 11.94 -9.12
N GLY A 83 -8.20 12.52 -8.79
CA GLY A 83 -9.39 12.46 -9.65
C GLY A 83 -10.05 11.10 -9.73
N GLY A 84 -9.68 10.17 -8.86
CA GLY A 84 -10.17 8.80 -8.93
C GLY A 84 -10.55 8.22 -7.58
N ALA A 85 -10.48 6.91 -7.51
CA ALA A 85 -10.86 6.15 -6.34
C ALA A 85 -9.91 6.36 -5.18
N SER A 86 -10.37 6.03 -3.99
CA SER A 86 -9.54 5.88 -2.82
C SER A 86 -9.84 4.54 -2.17
N TYR A 87 -8.84 4.01 -1.46
CA TYR A 87 -8.95 2.73 -0.77
C TYR A 87 -8.52 2.92 0.67
N ASP A 88 -9.40 2.55 1.57
CA ASP A 88 -9.25 2.79 3.00
C ASP A 88 -9.10 1.48 3.76
N ALA A 89 -8.49 1.57 4.93
CA ALA A 89 -8.45 0.48 5.88
C ALA A 89 -8.43 1.05 7.30
N PRO A 90 -9.07 0.36 8.27
CA PRO A 90 -8.94 0.78 9.65
C PRO A 90 -7.56 0.39 10.17
N THR A 91 -7.00 1.19 11.08
CA THR A 91 -5.82 0.76 11.82
C THR A 91 -6.21 -0.41 12.73
N VAL A 92 -5.23 -1.23 13.07
CA VAL A 92 -5.46 -2.41 13.91
C VAL A 92 -4.64 -2.28 15.20
N PRO A 93 -5.14 -2.84 16.32
CA PRO A 93 -4.46 -2.71 17.62
C PRO A 93 -3.21 -3.56 17.73
N SER A 94 -2.97 -4.43 16.78
CA SER A 94 -1.79 -5.30 16.77
C SER A 94 -1.34 -5.50 15.34
N GLY A 95 -0.09 -5.18 15.04
CA GLY A 95 0.46 -5.24 13.70
C GLY A 95 0.17 -4.01 12.88
N SER A 96 0.45 -4.09 11.60
CA SER A 96 0.25 -2.99 10.66
C SER A 96 -1.02 -3.19 9.84
N ALA A 97 -1.77 -2.11 9.66
CA ALA A 97 -2.87 -2.09 8.71
C ALA A 97 -2.35 -1.70 7.33
N PHE A 98 -3.03 -2.15 6.28
CA PHE A 98 -2.70 -1.74 4.92
C PHE A 98 -3.96 -1.69 4.06
N THR A 99 -3.95 -0.81 3.08
CA THR A 99 -5.04 -0.64 2.13
C THR A 99 -4.88 -1.57 0.94
N SER A 100 -5.91 -1.63 0.10
CA SER A 100 -5.75 -2.14 -1.26
C SER A 100 -4.82 -1.23 -2.05
N MET A 101 -4.36 -1.70 -3.20
CA MET A 101 -3.35 -1.04 -4.02
C MET A 101 -3.95 -0.14 -5.08
N VAL A 102 -3.09 0.76 -5.59
CA VAL A 102 -3.33 1.49 -6.83
C VAL A 102 -2.07 1.36 -7.68
N GLY A 103 -2.19 1.51 -8.99
CA GLY A 103 -1.03 1.52 -9.88
C GLY A 103 -0.13 2.71 -9.59
N ALA A 104 1.18 2.48 -9.53
CA ALA A 104 2.14 3.52 -9.19
C ALA A 104 2.23 4.63 -10.24
N GLY A 105 1.84 4.34 -11.47
CA GLY A 105 1.86 5.31 -12.57
C GLY A 105 0.81 6.41 -12.48
N HIS A 106 -0.20 6.25 -11.63
CA HIS A 106 -1.18 7.28 -11.37
C HIS A 106 -0.73 8.16 -10.21
N ARG A 107 -1.07 9.44 -10.28
CA ARG A 107 -0.79 10.38 -9.21
C ARG A 107 -1.59 9.99 -7.97
N HIS A 108 -0.92 9.86 -6.84
CA HIS A 108 -1.52 9.33 -5.61
C HIS A 108 -0.94 10.01 -4.37
N ARG A 109 -1.62 9.82 -3.25
CA ARG A 109 -1.13 10.29 -1.94
C ARG A 109 -1.65 9.39 -0.83
N VAL A 110 -1.01 9.47 0.33
CA VAL A 110 -1.41 8.78 1.54
C VAL A 110 -2.23 9.72 2.40
N GLY A 111 -3.19 9.18 3.14
CA GLY A 111 -3.99 9.95 4.07
C GLY A 111 -4.28 9.18 5.34
N VAL A 112 -4.58 9.94 6.41
CA VAL A 112 -5.03 9.40 7.69
C VAL A 112 -6.17 10.26 8.20
N LEU A 113 -7.23 9.60 8.65
CA LEU A 113 -8.43 10.24 9.19
C LEU A 113 -8.39 10.15 10.71
N ASP A 114 -8.46 11.30 11.38
CA ASP A 114 -8.49 11.31 12.83
C ASP A 114 -9.91 11.13 13.39
N ALA A 115 -10.00 11.03 14.72
CA ALA A 115 -11.27 10.81 15.41
C ALA A 115 -12.25 11.98 15.23
N ASP A 116 -11.74 13.15 14.89
CA ASP A 116 -12.58 14.35 14.68
C ASP A 116 -13.10 14.44 13.24
N GLY A 117 -12.81 13.46 12.41
CA GLY A 117 -13.27 13.45 11.03
C GLY A 117 -12.41 14.28 10.09
N ARG A 118 -11.17 14.59 10.47
CA ARG A 118 -10.25 15.38 9.65
C ARG A 118 -9.25 14.50 8.98
N TRP A 119 -9.09 14.69 7.67
CA TRP A 119 -8.06 14.03 6.91
C TRP A 119 -6.77 14.84 6.95
N SER A 120 -5.65 14.13 7.13
CA SER A 120 -4.31 14.68 6.93
C SER A 120 -3.68 13.88 5.80
N TYR A 121 -3.15 14.60 4.80
CA TYR A 121 -2.61 13.96 3.59
C TYR A 121 -1.15 14.26 3.42
N GLY A 122 -0.42 13.28 2.89
CA GLY A 122 0.90 13.51 2.35
C GLY A 122 0.82 14.21 0.99
N ALA A 123 1.98 14.54 0.45
CA ALA A 123 2.04 15.21 -0.84
C ALA A 123 1.57 14.28 -1.96
N TRP A 124 0.96 14.86 -2.99
CA TRP A 124 0.69 14.15 -4.23
C TRP A 124 2.02 13.75 -4.88
N ARG A 125 2.06 12.54 -5.40
CA ARG A 125 3.25 12.01 -6.05
C ARG A 125 2.87 11.00 -7.12
N LYS A 126 3.84 10.66 -7.95
CA LYS A 126 3.67 9.69 -9.03
C LYS A 126 4.88 8.76 -9.04
N GLY A 127 4.64 7.49 -9.38
CA GLY A 127 5.70 6.49 -9.41
C GLY A 127 5.94 5.84 -8.04
N GLY A 128 6.97 5.05 -7.96
CA GLY A 128 7.39 4.36 -6.76
C GLY A 128 8.68 4.95 -6.19
N ILE A 129 9.65 4.09 -5.99
CA ILE A 129 10.97 4.49 -5.48
C ILE A 129 11.91 4.77 -6.65
#